data_5c4ef05a91c4e13ab34f6181a84dc6f6
#
_entry.id   5c4ef05a91c4e13ab34f6181a84dc6f6
#
_cell.length_a   1.000
_cell.length_b   1.000
_cell.length_c   1.000
_cell.angle_alpha   90.00
_cell.angle_beta   90.00
_cell.angle_gamma   90.00
#
_symmetry.space_group_name_H-M   'P 1'
#
loop_
_entity.id
_entity.type
_entity.pdbx_description
1 polymer ?
#
loop_
_entity_poly.entity_id
_entity_poly.type
_entity_poly.pdbx_seq_one_letter_code
_entity_poly.pdbx_strand_id
1 'polypeptide(L)'
;MQSFTSGGQQIAVEWFAASGSLTTGLGSSSARPAVLLLHGADGLTYADGYRLAARTIAASGYHVAFVHYLDRTGDQRVAYARLRQDFPQWTETIRDAVSWLVDQPGGDARTLGIVGLSLGAALAFAIAAEEPRVRAIVDYSGPLPDELACQRPRLPPTLILHGASDRIVPVSHAQAIERLLREQSTPYEIKIYEGQGHGLTGAAQFDAAARVARFLGQHLQQASS
;
A
#
# COMPACT_ATOMS: atom_id res chain seq x y z
N MET A 1 -3.64 11.81 -15.71
CA MET A 1 -4.62 11.71 -14.64
C MET A 1 -5.79 10.89 -15.18
N GLN A 2 -6.18 9.84 -14.51
CA GLN A 2 -7.37 9.04 -14.79
C GLN A 2 -8.35 9.18 -13.62
N SER A 3 -9.54 8.59 -13.70
CA SER A 3 -10.49 8.59 -12.58
C SER A 3 -11.45 7.41 -12.68
N PHE A 4 -12.06 7.06 -11.55
CA PHE A 4 -13.19 6.14 -11.45
C PHE A 4 -14.25 6.73 -10.51
N THR A 5 -15.44 6.16 -10.53
CA THR A 5 -16.53 6.59 -9.64
C THR A 5 -16.60 5.68 -8.41
N SER A 6 -16.64 6.27 -7.21
CA SER A 6 -16.89 5.57 -5.95
C SER A 6 -17.90 6.35 -5.13
N GLY A 7 -19.00 5.69 -4.71
CA GLY A 7 -20.06 6.29 -3.95
C GLY A 7 -20.62 7.60 -4.55
N GLY A 8 -20.67 7.69 -5.88
CA GLY A 8 -21.13 8.87 -6.61
C GLY A 8 -20.10 10.00 -6.75
N GLN A 9 -18.88 9.85 -6.21
CA GLN A 9 -17.80 10.82 -6.34
C GLN A 9 -16.77 10.36 -7.39
N GLN A 10 -16.16 11.33 -8.10
CA GLN A 10 -15.04 11.06 -8.99
C GLN A 10 -13.74 11.01 -8.19
N ILE A 11 -13.08 9.87 -8.23
CA ILE A 11 -11.81 9.63 -7.53
C ILE A 11 -10.66 9.72 -8.53
N ALA A 12 -9.74 10.65 -8.32
CA ALA A 12 -8.59 10.81 -9.19
C ALA A 12 -7.55 9.71 -8.94
N VAL A 13 -6.91 9.27 -10.03
CA VAL A 13 -5.81 8.31 -10.00
C VAL A 13 -4.67 8.81 -10.86
N GLU A 14 -3.47 8.85 -10.29
CA GLU A 14 -2.24 9.04 -11.06
C GLU A 14 -1.71 7.67 -11.48
N TRP A 15 -1.74 7.39 -12.78
CA TRP A 15 -1.28 6.13 -13.34
C TRP A 15 0.17 6.23 -13.81
N PHE A 16 1.00 5.31 -13.33
CA PHE A 16 2.40 5.16 -13.73
C PHE A 16 2.56 3.79 -14.39
N ALA A 17 2.74 3.81 -15.71
CA ALA A 17 2.96 2.58 -16.45
C ALA A 17 4.32 1.95 -16.11
N ALA A 18 4.35 0.63 -16.01
CA ALA A 18 5.58 -0.12 -15.80
C ALA A 18 6.60 0.17 -16.91
N SER A 19 7.82 0.57 -16.56
CA SER A 19 8.87 0.93 -17.52
C SER A 19 10.12 0.05 -17.40
N GLY A 20 10.30 -0.69 -16.29
CA GLY A 20 11.42 -1.62 -16.09
C GLY A 20 11.22 -2.98 -16.74
N SER A 21 12.32 -3.71 -16.92
CA SER A 21 12.27 -5.13 -17.30
C SER A 21 12.10 -5.97 -16.03
N LEU A 22 11.03 -6.76 -15.97
CA LEU A 22 10.98 -7.84 -14.98
C LEU A 22 11.98 -8.91 -15.42
N THR A 23 12.94 -9.26 -14.57
CA THR A 23 13.91 -10.34 -14.83
C THR A 23 13.26 -11.72 -14.68
N THR A 24 12.18 -11.97 -15.39
CA THR A 24 11.55 -13.28 -15.44
C THR A 24 11.83 -13.93 -16.79
N GLY A 25 12.37 -15.16 -16.73
CA GLY A 25 12.69 -15.96 -17.90
C GLY A 25 11.48 -16.17 -18.80
N LEU A 26 11.75 -16.10 -20.11
CA LEU A 26 11.02 -16.65 -21.25
C LEU A 26 9.54 -17.05 -21.03
N GLY A 27 8.68 -16.06 -21.04
CA GLY A 27 7.24 -16.24 -21.16
C GLY A 27 6.62 -14.87 -21.41
N SER A 28 6.17 -14.63 -22.64
CA SER A 28 5.61 -13.35 -23.07
C SER A 28 4.18 -13.14 -22.55
N SER A 29 3.98 -13.11 -21.25
CA SER A 29 2.77 -12.49 -20.71
C SER A 29 3.00 -10.99 -20.71
N SER A 30 2.24 -10.26 -21.52
CA SER A 30 2.27 -8.80 -21.57
C SER A 30 1.67 -8.17 -20.28
N ALA A 31 1.02 -8.95 -19.44
CA ALA A 31 0.41 -8.53 -18.19
C ALA A 31 1.47 -8.39 -17.08
N ARG A 32 1.47 -7.25 -16.39
CA ARG A 32 2.39 -6.94 -15.30
C ARG A 32 1.65 -6.79 -14.00
N PRO A 33 2.24 -7.22 -12.85
CA PRO A 33 1.65 -6.98 -11.55
C PRO A 33 1.43 -5.48 -11.33
N ALA A 34 0.41 -5.15 -10.58
CA ALA A 34 0.07 -3.79 -10.25
C ALA A 34 0.22 -3.50 -8.75
N VAL A 35 0.45 -2.25 -8.43
CA VAL A 35 0.59 -1.75 -7.06
C VAL A 35 -0.36 -0.58 -6.85
N LEU A 36 -1.21 -0.66 -5.83
CA LEU A 36 -1.90 0.51 -5.30
C LEU A 36 -0.97 1.25 -4.35
N LEU A 37 -0.81 2.55 -4.54
CA LEU A 37 -0.11 3.44 -3.63
C LEU A 37 -1.13 4.29 -2.90
N LEU A 38 -1.13 4.23 -1.57
CA LEU A 38 -2.09 4.89 -0.69
C LEU A 38 -1.37 5.86 0.24
N HIS A 39 -1.74 7.15 0.17
CA HIS A 39 -1.18 8.21 1.01
C HIS A 39 -1.69 8.16 2.45
N GLY A 40 -1.10 8.95 3.35
CA GLY A 40 -1.54 9.13 4.72
C GLY A 40 -2.74 10.10 4.87
N ALA A 41 -3.13 10.37 6.11
CA ALA A 41 -4.18 11.33 6.44
C ALA A 41 -3.83 12.79 6.05
N ASP A 42 -2.56 13.06 5.75
CA ASP A 42 -2.05 14.31 5.20
C ASP A 42 -2.49 14.56 3.75
N GLY A 43 -3.10 13.57 3.10
CA GLY A 43 -3.56 13.63 1.72
C GLY A 43 -2.40 13.86 0.76
N LEU A 44 -2.52 14.88 -0.06
CA LEU A 44 -1.52 15.23 -1.09
C LEU A 44 -0.50 16.28 -0.62
N THR A 45 -0.38 16.55 0.68
CA THR A 45 0.57 17.53 1.22
C THR A 45 2.02 17.20 0.79
N TYR A 46 2.36 15.91 0.72
CA TYR A 46 3.67 15.43 0.27
C TYR A 46 3.59 14.68 -1.08
N ALA A 47 2.71 15.12 -1.99
CA ALA A 47 2.44 14.44 -3.26
C ALA A 47 3.68 14.14 -4.09
N ASP A 48 4.68 15.01 -4.10
CA ASP A 48 5.92 14.79 -4.86
C ASP A 48 6.72 13.61 -4.33
N GLY A 49 6.70 13.37 -3.01
CA GLY A 49 7.29 12.18 -2.41
C GLY A 49 6.56 10.89 -2.84
N TYR A 50 5.23 10.90 -2.85
CA TYR A 50 4.43 9.78 -3.33
C TYR A 50 4.64 9.52 -4.82
N ARG A 51 4.69 10.58 -5.65
CA ARG A 51 4.99 10.46 -7.08
C ARG A 51 6.39 9.92 -7.35
N LEU A 52 7.37 10.31 -6.54
CA LEU A 52 8.73 9.74 -6.63
C LEU A 52 8.72 8.25 -6.29
N ALA A 53 8.04 7.84 -5.22
CA ALA A 53 7.88 6.44 -4.86
C ALA A 53 7.17 5.65 -5.97
N ALA A 54 6.07 6.20 -6.53
CA ALA A 54 5.34 5.58 -7.63
C ALA A 54 6.21 5.36 -8.87
N ARG A 55 7.01 6.37 -9.26
CA ARG A 55 7.96 6.25 -10.39
C ARG A 55 9.04 5.21 -10.13
N THR A 56 9.55 5.14 -8.89
CA THR A 56 10.57 4.16 -8.49
C THR A 56 10.01 2.73 -8.58
N ILE A 57 8.80 2.50 -8.10
CA ILE A 57 8.10 1.21 -8.20
C ILE A 57 7.81 0.88 -9.68
N ALA A 58 7.35 1.86 -10.47
CA ALA A 58 7.09 1.65 -11.90
C ALA A 58 8.37 1.32 -12.68
N ALA A 59 9.49 1.93 -12.34
CA ALA A 59 10.80 1.61 -12.92
C ALA A 59 11.27 0.18 -12.58
N SER A 60 10.73 -0.43 -11.51
CA SER A 60 10.99 -1.83 -11.15
C SER A 60 10.06 -2.83 -11.87
N GLY A 61 9.21 -2.36 -12.80
CA GLY A 61 8.41 -3.20 -13.67
C GLY A 61 6.97 -3.43 -13.25
N TYR A 62 6.43 -2.63 -12.33
CA TYR A 62 5.04 -2.68 -11.87
C TYR A 62 4.21 -1.54 -12.44
N HIS A 63 2.95 -1.79 -12.76
CA HIS A 63 1.99 -0.69 -12.91
C HIS A 63 1.68 -0.11 -11.54
N VAL A 64 1.62 1.22 -11.41
CA VAL A 64 1.30 1.85 -10.13
C VAL A 64 0.10 2.78 -10.28
N ALA A 65 -0.91 2.59 -9.43
CA ALA A 65 -2.05 3.48 -9.29
C ALA A 65 -1.93 4.23 -7.96
N PHE A 66 -1.61 5.52 -8.01
CA PHE A 66 -1.64 6.40 -6.86
C PHE A 66 -3.05 6.96 -6.72
N VAL A 67 -3.80 6.47 -5.73
CA VAL A 67 -5.24 6.73 -5.56
C VAL A 67 -5.46 7.89 -4.61
N HIS A 68 -6.21 8.90 -5.06
CA HIS A 68 -6.60 10.06 -4.25
C HIS A 68 -7.90 9.76 -3.48
N TYR A 69 -7.89 8.77 -2.62
CA TYR A 69 -9.09 8.24 -1.98
C TYR A 69 -9.84 9.24 -1.10
N LEU A 70 -9.20 10.33 -0.66
CA LEU A 70 -9.86 11.41 0.09
C LEU A 70 -10.83 12.24 -0.76
N ASP A 71 -10.78 12.13 -2.10
CA ASP A 71 -11.79 12.73 -3.00
C ASP A 71 -13.20 12.21 -2.67
N ARG A 72 -13.30 11.00 -2.11
CA ARG A 72 -14.56 10.40 -1.65
C ARG A 72 -15.31 11.27 -0.65
N THR A 73 -14.60 11.93 0.22
CA THR A 73 -15.13 12.81 1.26
C THR A 73 -14.89 14.29 0.99
N GLY A 74 -14.24 14.62 -0.15
CA GLY A 74 -13.90 15.99 -0.56
C GLY A 74 -12.81 16.62 0.31
N ASP A 75 -12.03 15.80 1.01
CA ASP A 75 -11.00 16.28 1.93
C ASP A 75 -9.64 16.38 1.24
N GLN A 76 -8.89 17.44 1.51
CA GLN A 76 -7.49 17.54 1.12
C GLN A 76 -6.56 16.84 2.13
N ARG A 77 -6.97 16.81 3.39
CA ARG A 77 -6.35 16.13 4.52
C ARG A 77 -7.41 15.86 5.58
N VAL A 78 -7.19 14.87 6.43
CA VAL A 78 -8.17 14.43 7.41
C VAL A 78 -7.68 14.66 8.84
N ALA A 79 -8.54 15.25 9.67
CA ALA A 79 -8.32 15.35 11.10
C ALA A 79 -8.49 13.98 11.77
N TYR A 80 -7.66 13.66 12.77
CA TYR A 80 -7.70 12.37 13.46
C TYR A 80 -9.08 12.03 14.05
N ALA A 81 -9.85 13.03 14.49
CA ALA A 81 -11.20 12.84 15.03
C ALA A 81 -12.19 12.23 14.02
N ARG A 82 -11.94 12.40 12.70
CA ARG A 82 -12.80 11.90 11.63
C ARG A 82 -12.39 10.53 11.09
N LEU A 83 -11.17 10.07 11.38
CA LEU A 83 -10.61 8.84 10.79
C LEU A 83 -11.56 7.65 10.95
N ARG A 84 -12.06 7.42 12.15
CA ARG A 84 -12.96 6.28 12.42
C ARG A 84 -14.29 6.39 11.70
N GLN A 85 -14.85 7.59 11.59
CA GLN A 85 -16.13 7.84 10.93
C GLN A 85 -16.06 7.58 9.43
N ASP A 86 -14.99 8.06 8.77
CA ASP A 86 -14.88 8.07 7.32
C ASP A 86 -14.13 6.84 6.77
N PHE A 87 -13.46 6.07 7.64
CA PHE A 87 -12.68 4.88 7.27
C PHE A 87 -13.46 3.88 6.39
N PRO A 88 -14.75 3.55 6.68
CA PRO A 88 -15.51 2.64 5.84
C PRO A 88 -15.69 3.15 4.40
N GLN A 89 -15.90 4.45 4.21
CA GLN A 89 -16.08 5.06 2.89
C GLN A 89 -14.79 4.99 2.07
N TRP A 90 -13.62 5.25 2.69
CA TRP A 90 -12.33 5.11 2.03
C TRP A 90 -12.00 3.65 1.73
N THR A 91 -12.35 2.72 2.63
CA THR A 91 -12.20 1.27 2.36
C THR A 91 -13.01 0.85 1.14
N GLU A 92 -14.28 1.31 1.03
CA GLU A 92 -15.09 1.11 -0.17
C GLU A 92 -14.41 1.68 -1.42
N THR A 93 -13.88 2.91 -1.32
CA THR A 93 -13.16 3.55 -2.43
C THR A 93 -11.94 2.76 -2.88
N ILE A 94 -11.18 2.18 -1.96
CA ILE A 94 -10.03 1.34 -2.34
C ILE A 94 -10.50 0.01 -2.96
N ARG A 95 -11.63 -0.56 -2.53
CA ARG A 95 -12.23 -1.73 -3.18
C ARG A 95 -12.64 -1.42 -4.63
N ASP A 96 -13.25 -0.25 -4.85
CA ASP A 96 -13.58 0.22 -6.20
C ASP A 96 -12.32 0.49 -7.03
N ALA A 97 -11.24 1.01 -6.42
CA ALA A 97 -9.94 1.18 -7.07
C ALA A 97 -9.34 -0.15 -7.52
N VAL A 98 -9.46 -1.22 -6.71
CA VAL A 98 -9.03 -2.57 -7.09
C VAL A 98 -9.83 -3.06 -8.31
N SER A 99 -11.14 -2.85 -8.32
CA SER A 99 -12.01 -3.22 -9.43
C SER A 99 -11.66 -2.44 -10.70
N TRP A 100 -11.47 -1.13 -10.57
CA TRP A 100 -11.02 -0.27 -11.67
C TRP A 100 -9.66 -0.70 -12.24
N LEU A 101 -8.73 -1.11 -11.36
CA LEU A 101 -7.38 -1.53 -11.76
C LEU A 101 -7.38 -2.79 -12.63
N VAL A 102 -8.30 -3.70 -12.37
CA VAL A 102 -8.50 -4.94 -13.15
C VAL A 102 -8.80 -4.63 -14.61
N ASP A 103 -9.51 -3.55 -14.89
CA ASP A 103 -9.93 -3.15 -16.24
C ASP A 103 -8.85 -2.35 -16.97
N GLN A 104 -7.68 -2.09 -16.34
CA GLN A 104 -6.62 -1.34 -16.99
C GLN A 104 -5.82 -2.21 -17.97
N PRO A 105 -5.50 -1.68 -19.16
CA PRO A 105 -4.71 -2.41 -20.15
C PRO A 105 -3.32 -2.81 -19.64
N GLY A 106 -2.96 -4.07 -19.81
CA GLY A 106 -1.62 -4.58 -19.49
C GLY A 106 -1.39 -4.89 -18.00
N GLY A 107 -2.39 -4.71 -17.13
CA GLY A 107 -2.32 -5.14 -15.73
C GLY A 107 -2.60 -6.63 -15.55
N ASP A 108 -1.87 -7.30 -14.66
CA ASP A 108 -2.28 -8.63 -14.18
C ASP A 108 -3.27 -8.44 -13.03
N ALA A 109 -4.54 -8.61 -13.34
CA ALA A 109 -5.63 -8.50 -12.39
C ALA A 109 -5.57 -9.49 -11.20
N ARG A 110 -4.70 -10.51 -11.28
CA ARG A 110 -4.59 -11.59 -10.29
C ARG A 110 -3.50 -11.34 -9.27
N THR A 111 -2.62 -10.37 -9.52
CA THR A 111 -1.43 -10.13 -8.69
C THR A 111 -1.32 -8.65 -8.36
N LEU A 112 -1.79 -8.29 -7.17
CA LEU A 112 -1.82 -6.92 -6.66
C LEU A 112 -0.95 -6.78 -5.43
N GLY A 113 -0.14 -5.71 -5.38
CA GLY A 113 0.50 -5.22 -4.18
C GLY A 113 -0.17 -3.96 -3.68
N ILE A 114 -0.13 -3.70 -2.38
CA ILE A 114 -0.54 -2.41 -1.82
C ILE A 114 0.61 -1.83 -1.00
N VAL A 115 1.00 -0.61 -1.31
CA VAL A 115 1.96 0.18 -0.53
C VAL A 115 1.19 1.31 0.12
N GLY A 116 1.09 1.28 1.44
CA GLY A 116 0.35 2.27 2.21
C GLY A 116 1.21 3.00 3.22
N LEU A 117 1.02 4.31 3.37
CA LEU A 117 1.61 5.11 4.42
C LEU A 117 0.53 5.47 5.46
N SER A 118 0.82 5.26 6.76
CA SER A 118 -0.06 5.71 7.86
C SER A 118 -1.52 5.23 7.67
N LEU A 119 -2.48 6.14 7.48
CA LEU A 119 -3.86 5.80 7.14
C LEU A 119 -3.96 4.89 5.92
N GLY A 120 -3.16 5.13 4.88
CA GLY A 120 -3.10 4.29 3.69
C GLY A 120 -2.67 2.85 3.97
N ALA A 121 -1.81 2.64 4.98
CA ALA A 121 -1.44 1.30 5.41
C ALA A 121 -2.58 0.60 6.17
N ALA A 122 -3.31 1.33 7.02
CA ALA A 122 -4.51 0.79 7.66
C ALA A 122 -5.56 0.35 6.64
N LEU A 123 -5.78 1.15 5.59
CA LEU A 123 -6.67 0.80 4.46
C LEU A 123 -6.14 -0.42 3.69
N ALA A 124 -4.82 -0.51 3.48
CA ALA A 124 -4.20 -1.68 2.84
C ALA A 124 -4.49 -2.98 3.59
N PHE A 125 -4.39 -2.96 4.92
CA PHE A 125 -4.76 -4.11 5.75
C PHE A 125 -6.24 -4.45 5.66
N ALA A 126 -7.13 -3.45 5.73
CA ALA A 126 -8.57 -3.66 5.63
C ALA A 126 -8.96 -4.32 4.30
N ILE A 127 -8.41 -3.84 3.18
CA ILE A 127 -8.65 -4.42 1.86
C ILE A 127 -8.06 -5.81 1.73
N ALA A 128 -6.83 -6.03 2.18
CA ALA A 128 -6.17 -7.32 2.04
C ALA A 128 -6.85 -8.44 2.86
N ALA A 129 -7.59 -8.09 3.89
CA ALA A 129 -8.39 -9.04 4.66
C ALA A 129 -9.57 -9.64 3.87
N GLU A 130 -10.04 -8.95 2.83
CA GLU A 130 -11.22 -9.30 2.05
C GLU A 130 -10.90 -9.63 0.58
N GLU A 131 -9.73 -9.18 0.09
CA GLU A 131 -9.36 -9.22 -1.33
C GLU A 131 -8.21 -10.21 -1.60
N PRO A 132 -8.50 -11.42 -2.04
CA PRO A 132 -7.48 -12.47 -2.22
C PRO A 132 -6.47 -12.20 -3.34
N ARG A 133 -6.73 -11.22 -4.22
CA ARG A 133 -5.78 -10.79 -5.24
C ARG A 133 -4.64 -9.97 -4.67
N VAL A 134 -4.79 -9.42 -3.46
CA VAL A 134 -3.69 -8.75 -2.74
C VAL A 134 -2.68 -9.80 -2.28
N ARG A 135 -1.51 -9.80 -2.89
CA ARG A 135 -0.44 -10.78 -2.67
C ARG A 135 0.69 -10.26 -1.79
N ALA A 136 0.76 -8.94 -1.59
CA ALA A 136 1.76 -8.31 -0.74
C ALA A 136 1.27 -6.98 -0.18
N ILE A 137 1.59 -6.69 1.07
CA ILE A 137 1.39 -5.39 1.72
C ILE A 137 2.75 -4.80 2.08
N VAL A 138 2.92 -3.51 1.83
CA VAL A 138 3.97 -2.70 2.45
C VAL A 138 3.28 -1.72 3.39
N ASP A 139 3.51 -1.91 4.66
CA ASP A 139 3.07 -1.04 5.74
C ASP A 139 4.20 -0.06 6.09
N TYR A 140 3.96 1.22 5.83
CA TYR A 140 4.88 2.29 6.16
C TYR A 140 4.29 3.15 7.29
N SER A 141 4.73 2.91 8.51
CA SER A 141 4.28 3.62 9.73
C SER A 141 2.75 3.58 9.95
N GLY A 142 2.10 2.48 9.62
CA GLY A 142 0.65 2.32 9.72
C GLY A 142 0.19 1.80 11.08
N PRO A 143 -1.04 2.15 11.50
CA PRO A 143 -1.67 1.51 12.64
C PRO A 143 -2.33 0.18 12.24
N LEU A 144 -2.33 -0.80 13.15
CA LEU A 144 -3.19 -1.96 13.01
C LEU A 144 -4.65 -1.54 13.28
N PRO A 145 -5.59 -1.72 12.33
CA PRO A 145 -7.01 -1.45 12.58
C PRO A 145 -7.58 -2.32 13.69
N ASP A 146 -8.42 -1.73 14.55
CA ASP A 146 -9.02 -2.42 15.70
C ASP A 146 -9.81 -3.66 15.29
N GLU A 147 -10.56 -3.56 14.18
CA GLU A 147 -11.35 -4.65 13.63
C GLU A 147 -10.48 -5.85 13.28
N LEU A 148 -9.31 -5.62 12.68
CA LEU A 148 -8.38 -6.68 12.30
C LEU A 148 -7.66 -7.28 13.52
N ALA A 149 -7.40 -6.47 14.54
CA ALA A 149 -6.87 -6.96 15.79
C ALA A 149 -7.83 -7.94 16.49
N CYS A 150 -9.15 -7.72 16.35
CA CYS A 150 -10.21 -8.58 16.91
C CYS A 150 -10.53 -9.80 16.03
N GLN A 151 -10.74 -9.58 14.72
CA GLN A 151 -11.20 -10.62 13.78
C GLN A 151 -10.06 -11.55 13.33
N ARG A 152 -8.82 -11.02 13.33
CA ARG A 152 -7.60 -11.76 12.97
C ARG A 152 -7.68 -12.47 11.60
N PRO A 153 -8.10 -11.76 10.52
CA PRO A 153 -8.20 -12.35 9.20
C PRO A 153 -6.80 -12.77 8.72
N ARG A 154 -6.75 -13.75 7.82
CA ARG A 154 -5.48 -14.12 7.20
C ARG A 154 -5.00 -13.02 6.27
N LEU A 155 -3.80 -12.50 6.54
CA LEU A 155 -3.17 -11.45 5.75
C LEU A 155 -2.14 -12.05 4.77
N PRO A 156 -1.87 -11.38 3.65
CA PRO A 156 -0.79 -11.77 2.75
C PRO A 156 0.58 -11.42 3.34
N PRO A 157 1.68 -11.87 2.72
CA PRO A 157 3.03 -11.43 3.04
C PRO A 157 3.11 -9.92 3.24
N THR A 158 3.77 -9.48 4.33
CA THR A 158 3.76 -8.08 4.74
C THR A 158 5.16 -7.58 5.08
N LEU A 159 5.56 -6.44 4.51
CA LEU A 159 6.74 -5.67 4.90
C LEU A 159 6.32 -4.54 5.83
N ILE A 160 6.89 -4.48 7.04
CA ILE A 160 6.63 -3.46 8.05
C ILE A 160 7.85 -2.55 8.16
N LEU A 161 7.66 -1.25 7.90
CA LEU A 161 8.69 -0.21 7.98
C LEU A 161 8.23 0.86 8.96
N HIS A 162 8.92 1.06 10.10
CA HIS A 162 8.44 1.96 11.15
C HIS A 162 9.57 2.70 11.85
N GLY A 163 9.35 3.97 12.21
CA GLY A 163 10.29 4.73 13.01
C GLY A 163 10.16 4.43 14.51
N ALA A 164 11.29 4.16 15.18
CA ALA A 164 11.27 3.87 16.63
C ALA A 164 10.77 5.03 17.49
N SER A 165 10.93 6.27 17.00
CA SER A 165 10.52 7.50 17.68
C SER A 165 9.22 8.10 17.12
N ASP A 166 8.40 7.29 16.43
CA ASP A 166 7.12 7.73 15.88
C ASP A 166 6.15 8.13 17.01
N ARG A 167 5.75 9.41 17.01
CA ARG A 167 4.83 9.99 18.00
C ARG A 167 3.40 10.13 17.47
N ILE A 168 3.18 9.80 16.19
CA ILE A 168 1.87 9.85 15.53
C ILE A 168 1.22 8.48 15.58
N VAL A 169 1.94 7.46 15.07
CA VAL A 169 1.56 6.07 15.20
C VAL A 169 2.66 5.38 16.01
N PRO A 170 2.42 5.09 17.30
CA PRO A 170 3.42 4.44 18.14
C PRO A 170 3.93 3.12 17.56
N VAL A 171 5.24 2.86 17.70
CA VAL A 171 5.89 1.64 17.19
C VAL A 171 5.25 0.33 17.72
N SER A 172 4.48 0.41 18.79
CA SER A 172 3.69 -0.70 19.32
C SER A 172 2.68 -1.27 18.30
N HIS A 173 2.23 -0.46 17.32
CA HIS A 173 1.39 -0.93 16.21
C HIS A 173 2.18 -1.87 15.29
N ALA A 174 3.39 -1.51 14.90
CA ALA A 174 4.27 -2.39 14.12
C ALA A 174 4.52 -3.73 14.84
N GLN A 175 4.76 -3.68 16.15
CA GLN A 175 4.92 -4.88 16.99
C GLN A 175 3.63 -5.71 17.09
N ALA A 176 2.45 -5.06 17.10
CA ALA A 176 1.17 -5.77 17.12
C ALA A 176 0.90 -6.47 15.77
N ILE A 177 1.20 -5.80 14.66
CA ILE A 177 1.11 -6.39 13.31
C ILE A 177 2.08 -7.59 13.20
N GLU A 178 3.32 -7.43 13.64
CA GLU A 178 4.30 -8.53 13.66
C GLU A 178 3.78 -9.74 14.45
N ARG A 179 3.23 -9.52 15.64
CA ARG A 179 2.65 -10.62 16.45
C ARG A 179 1.52 -11.33 15.71
N LEU A 180 0.61 -10.57 15.11
CA LEU A 180 -0.52 -11.11 14.33
C LEU A 180 -0.03 -12.00 13.19
N LEU A 181 0.92 -11.51 12.38
CA LEU A 181 1.47 -12.25 11.23
C LEU A 181 2.22 -13.52 11.67
N ARG A 182 3.01 -13.42 12.74
CA ARG A 182 3.73 -14.56 13.30
C ARG A 182 2.79 -15.66 13.81
N GLU A 183 1.72 -15.30 14.51
CA GLU A 183 0.71 -16.24 15.01
C GLU A 183 -0.06 -16.94 13.87
N GLN A 184 -0.20 -16.25 12.73
CA GLN A 184 -0.81 -16.81 11.52
C GLN A 184 0.17 -17.60 10.64
N SER A 185 1.45 -17.64 11.00
CA SER A 185 2.53 -18.18 10.13
C SER A 185 2.56 -17.51 8.77
N THR A 186 2.16 -16.23 8.69
CA THR A 186 2.22 -15.44 7.48
C THR A 186 3.64 -14.90 7.29
N PRO A 187 4.24 -15.00 6.10
CA PRO A 187 5.56 -14.42 5.83
C PRO A 187 5.57 -12.91 6.08
N TYR A 188 6.58 -12.42 6.77
CA TYR A 188 6.75 -10.99 6.99
C TYR A 188 8.22 -10.58 7.08
N GLU A 189 8.48 -9.31 6.80
CA GLU A 189 9.74 -8.63 7.14
C GLU A 189 9.39 -7.42 8.00
N ILE A 190 10.22 -7.13 9.00
CA ILE A 190 10.06 -5.92 9.82
C ILE A 190 11.39 -5.18 9.91
N LYS A 191 11.35 -3.84 9.75
CA LYS A 191 12.47 -2.95 10.01
C LYS A 191 12.01 -1.77 10.82
N ILE A 192 12.49 -1.70 12.05
CA ILE A 192 12.35 -0.52 12.92
C ILE A 192 13.60 0.33 12.74
N TYR A 193 13.40 1.63 12.49
CA TYR A 193 14.47 2.60 12.25
C TYR A 193 14.70 3.46 13.50
N GLU A 194 15.82 3.24 14.16
CA GLU A 194 16.20 4.02 15.34
C GLU A 194 16.35 5.52 15.00
N GLY A 195 15.86 6.37 15.88
CA GLY A 195 15.91 7.83 15.72
C GLY A 195 14.98 8.42 14.66
N GLN A 196 14.22 7.58 13.93
CA GLN A 196 13.24 8.05 12.93
C GLN A 196 11.85 8.21 13.55
N GLY A 197 11.12 9.22 13.08
CA GLY A 197 9.72 9.49 13.44
C GLY A 197 8.73 8.85 12.46
N HIS A 198 7.56 9.50 12.30
CA HIS A 198 6.49 9.04 11.42
C HIS A 198 6.88 8.99 9.93
N GLY A 199 7.73 9.92 9.49
CA GLY A 199 8.38 9.90 8.17
C GLY A 199 9.82 9.45 8.28
N LEU A 200 10.28 8.58 7.38
CA LEU A 200 11.69 8.22 7.30
C LEU A 200 12.46 9.23 6.45
N THR A 201 13.67 9.57 6.86
CA THR A 201 14.51 10.56 6.19
C THR A 201 15.94 10.06 5.99
N GLY A 202 16.68 10.68 5.07
CA GLY A 202 18.09 10.37 4.83
C GLY A 202 18.32 8.89 4.47
N ALA A 203 19.32 8.26 5.07
CA ALA A 203 19.71 6.87 4.77
C ALA A 203 18.57 5.86 5.02
N ALA A 204 17.71 6.11 6.02
CA ALA A 204 16.56 5.25 6.33
C ALA A 204 15.54 5.21 5.18
N GLN A 205 15.32 6.34 4.50
CA GLN A 205 14.41 6.41 3.36
C GLN A 205 14.95 5.59 2.17
N PHE A 206 16.25 5.63 1.90
CA PHE A 206 16.87 4.83 0.83
C PHE A 206 16.84 3.33 1.14
N ASP A 207 17.14 2.94 2.39
CA ASP A 207 17.04 1.53 2.82
C ASP A 207 15.61 1.02 2.71
N ALA A 208 14.63 1.82 3.14
CA ALA A 208 13.22 1.50 3.01
C ALA A 208 12.81 1.27 1.54
N ALA A 209 13.20 2.17 0.63
CA ALA A 209 12.91 2.02 -0.81
C ALA A 209 13.53 0.73 -1.39
N ALA A 210 14.77 0.40 -1.02
CA ALA A 210 15.42 -0.84 -1.44
C ALA A 210 14.69 -2.09 -0.91
N ARG A 211 14.21 -2.06 0.35
CA ARG A 211 13.41 -3.16 0.93
C ARG A 211 12.08 -3.33 0.21
N VAL A 212 11.38 -2.22 -0.07
CA VAL A 212 10.12 -2.25 -0.84
C VAL A 212 10.33 -2.92 -2.19
N ALA A 213 11.33 -2.48 -2.96
CA ALA A 213 11.62 -3.05 -4.28
C ALA A 213 11.92 -4.56 -4.21
N ARG A 214 12.76 -5.00 -3.26
CA ARG A 214 13.08 -6.41 -3.04
C ARG A 214 11.84 -7.22 -2.64
N PHE A 215 11.06 -6.72 -1.67
CA PHE A 215 9.89 -7.41 -1.14
C PHE A 215 8.80 -7.59 -2.20
N LEU A 216 8.49 -6.53 -2.97
CA LEU A 216 7.55 -6.64 -4.08
C LEU A 216 8.06 -7.63 -5.13
N GLY A 217 9.37 -7.65 -5.42
CA GLY A 217 9.98 -8.63 -6.32
C GLY A 217 9.77 -10.08 -5.88
N GLN A 218 9.92 -10.34 -4.60
CA GLN A 218 9.75 -11.69 -4.03
C GLN A 218 8.30 -12.17 -4.06
N HIS A 219 7.32 -11.28 -3.86
CA HIS A 219 5.93 -11.69 -3.64
C HIS A 219 4.98 -11.41 -4.80
N LEU A 220 5.35 -10.54 -5.74
CA LEU A 220 4.52 -10.26 -6.91
C LEU A 220 5.03 -10.89 -8.21
N GLN A 221 6.33 -11.21 -8.31
CA GLN A 221 6.90 -11.80 -9.54
C GLN A 221 6.80 -13.33 -9.58
N GLN A 222 6.67 -14.00 -8.44
CA GLN A 222 6.65 -15.47 -8.35
C GLN A 222 5.27 -16.10 -8.61
N ALA A 223 4.23 -15.32 -8.81
CA ALA A 223 2.86 -15.83 -9.01
C ALA A 223 2.56 -16.34 -10.44
N SER A 224 3.57 -16.43 -11.31
CA SER A 224 3.43 -16.80 -12.74
C SER A 224 3.91 -18.21 -13.06
N SER A 225 3.92 -19.11 -12.09
CA SER A 225 4.25 -20.55 -12.30
C SER A 225 3.05 -21.45 -12.05
#